data_b1ac985c9e5081725b2c7f56f239cd28
#
_entry.id   b1ac985c9e5081725b2c7f56f239cd28
#
_cell.length_a   1.000
_cell.length_b   1.000
_cell.length_c   1.000
_cell.angle_alpha   90.00
_cell.angle_beta   90.00
_cell.angle_gamma   90.00
#
_symmetry.space_group_name_H-M   'P 1'
#
loop_
_entity.id
_entity.type
_entity.pdbx_description
1 polymer ?
#
loop_
_entity_poly.entity_id
_entity_poly.type
_entity_poly.pdbx_seq_one_letter_code
_entity_poly.pdbx_strand_id
1 'polypeptide(L)'
;MNLSEKDILYNWHPYTQHKTAFPHPVIVKGEGVLLWDETGKEYIDAISSWWVNPFGHSNAFIANAIYKQLTTLEHVLFGGFTHEPAILLSEKLAQILPQNQKKFFYSDNGSTAVEVAFKVAMQYFYNKGEKRTKIIAFENAFHGDTFGAMAASGISFFTEAFKGSLLEVIRIPVPTPENEKEVFETFRKLVETKDYAAFIFEPLVQGAAGMVMYAPETLDELIRISKANNVFTIADEVMTGFGKTGKNFACDYLIEKPDMMCLSKALTGGTIPMAVTSFSQEVFDGFYADDTNKALFHGHTFTANPTGCAAALASISLLLTQEMQDNIQQVNMQHKAFEQRIKTNPRVKTTRVLGVIFALEIKVENEQAYYGDLRNKLYAFFIENGIILRPVGNIIYILPPYIIYHVHLEKIYSAIEKALEEVY
;
A
#
# COMPACT_ATOMS: atom_id res chain seq x y z
N MET A 1 -11.87 -0.32 36.04
CA MET A 1 -11.48 -0.83 34.72
C MET A 1 -10.56 0.18 34.07
N ASN A 2 -9.31 -0.19 33.84
CA ASN A 2 -8.32 0.63 33.14
C ASN A 2 -8.55 0.63 31.62
N LEU A 3 -7.75 1.35 30.83
CA LEU A 3 -7.97 1.45 29.37
C LEU A 3 -7.77 0.11 28.67
N SER A 4 -6.76 -0.68 29.06
CA SER A 4 -6.50 -2.01 28.50
C SER A 4 -7.64 -2.99 28.76
N GLU A 5 -8.23 -2.97 29.97
CA GLU A 5 -9.41 -3.81 30.30
C GLU A 5 -10.65 -3.40 29.47
N LYS A 6 -10.83 -2.09 29.22
CA LYS A 6 -11.91 -1.61 28.34
C LYS A 6 -11.69 -2.00 26.89
N ASP A 7 -10.46 -1.93 26.42
CA ASP A 7 -10.09 -2.35 25.07
C ASP A 7 -10.43 -3.82 24.82
N ILE A 8 -10.01 -4.71 25.71
CA ILE A 8 -10.32 -6.15 25.67
C ILE A 8 -11.83 -6.40 25.67
N LEU A 9 -12.59 -5.61 26.41
CA LEU A 9 -14.03 -5.80 26.56
C LEU A 9 -14.85 -5.32 25.35
N TYR A 10 -14.42 -4.21 24.70
CA TYR A 10 -15.27 -3.51 23.72
C TYR A 10 -14.75 -3.51 22.29
N ASN A 11 -13.44 -3.70 22.08
CA ASN A 11 -12.85 -3.56 20.74
C ASN A 11 -12.58 -4.93 20.10
N TRP A 12 -12.86 -5.01 18.79
CA TRP A 12 -12.47 -6.12 17.94
C TRP A 12 -11.31 -5.69 17.05
N HIS A 13 -10.10 -6.14 17.40
CA HIS A 13 -8.89 -5.79 16.64
C HIS A 13 -8.80 -6.55 15.31
N PRO A 14 -8.39 -5.87 14.20
CA PRO A 14 -8.20 -6.53 12.92
C PRO A 14 -7.06 -7.55 12.97
N TYR A 15 -7.19 -8.64 12.23
CA TYR A 15 -6.19 -9.70 12.09
C TYR A 15 -5.72 -10.30 13.43
N THR A 16 -6.56 -10.30 14.45
CA THR A 16 -6.19 -10.68 15.81
C THR A 16 -7.06 -11.83 16.32
N GLN A 17 -6.42 -12.93 16.77
CA GLN A 17 -7.09 -13.97 17.54
C GLN A 17 -7.11 -13.53 19.00
N HIS A 18 -8.23 -12.93 19.44
CA HIS A 18 -8.37 -12.31 20.76
C HIS A 18 -8.09 -13.24 21.93
N LYS A 19 -8.37 -14.54 21.80
CA LYS A 19 -8.17 -15.52 22.88
C LYS A 19 -6.69 -15.72 23.22
N THR A 20 -5.80 -15.57 22.23
CA THR A 20 -4.35 -15.88 22.35
C THR A 20 -3.46 -14.66 22.13
N ALA A 21 -4.04 -13.52 21.81
CA ALA A 21 -3.29 -12.28 21.60
C ALA A 21 -2.70 -11.75 22.91
N PHE A 22 -1.51 -11.18 22.82
CA PHE A 22 -0.96 -10.38 23.92
C PHE A 22 -1.80 -9.11 24.13
N PRO A 23 -1.89 -8.59 25.38
CA PRO A 23 -2.47 -7.28 25.61
C PRO A 23 -1.78 -6.22 24.74
N HIS A 24 -2.56 -5.42 24.03
CA HIS A 24 -2.01 -4.38 23.17
C HIS A 24 -1.56 -3.18 24.02
N PRO A 25 -0.38 -2.59 23.76
CA PRO A 25 0.01 -1.31 24.36
C PRO A 25 -1.03 -0.23 24.02
N VAL A 26 -1.52 0.48 25.03
CA VAL A 26 -2.47 1.59 24.86
C VAL A 26 -1.68 2.87 24.56
N ILE A 27 -1.59 3.24 23.31
CA ILE A 27 -0.84 4.42 22.86
C ILE A 27 -1.64 5.69 23.18
N VAL A 28 -1.03 6.61 23.87
CA VAL A 28 -1.66 7.88 24.32
C VAL A 28 -1.02 9.13 23.72
N LYS A 29 0.19 9.03 23.14
CA LYS A 29 0.90 10.14 22.51
C LYS A 29 1.75 9.65 21.35
N GLY A 30 1.88 10.50 20.30
CA GLY A 30 2.85 10.34 19.21
C GLY A 30 3.54 11.66 18.92
N GLU A 31 4.85 11.64 18.58
CA GLU A 31 5.62 12.80 18.18
C GLU A 31 6.81 12.37 17.31
N GLY A 32 6.91 12.89 16.11
CA GLY A 32 7.94 12.46 15.17
C GLY A 32 7.87 10.95 14.89
N VAL A 33 8.92 10.20 15.20
CA VAL A 33 8.96 8.76 15.02
C VAL A 33 8.62 7.97 16.29
N LEU A 34 8.25 8.65 17.35
CA LEU A 34 8.07 8.08 18.68
C LEU A 34 6.58 8.02 19.06
N LEU A 35 6.22 6.94 19.74
CA LEU A 35 4.92 6.72 20.36
C LEU A 35 5.12 6.40 21.84
N TRP A 36 4.17 6.80 22.69
CA TRP A 36 4.17 6.50 24.13
C TRP A 36 2.87 5.83 24.53
N ASP A 37 3.00 4.77 25.32
CA ASP A 37 1.84 4.12 25.92
C ASP A 37 1.40 4.79 27.24
N GLU A 38 0.29 4.32 27.81
CA GLU A 38 -0.28 4.82 29.07
C GLU A 38 0.64 4.66 30.30
N THR A 39 1.68 3.82 30.20
CA THR A 39 2.69 3.64 31.27
C THR A 39 3.86 4.59 31.11
N GLY A 40 3.94 5.33 30.02
CA GLY A 40 5.06 6.20 29.65
C GLY A 40 6.18 5.49 28.91
N LYS A 41 6.03 4.21 28.55
CA LYS A 41 7.01 3.50 27.75
C LYS A 41 7.04 4.05 26.33
N GLU A 42 8.26 4.31 25.84
CA GLU A 42 8.52 4.84 24.49
C GLU A 42 8.73 3.72 23.49
N TYR A 43 8.22 3.94 22.27
CA TYR A 43 8.38 3.05 21.13
C TYR A 43 8.82 3.82 19.89
N ILE A 44 9.79 3.29 19.14
CA ILE A 44 10.14 3.78 17.81
C ILE A 44 9.22 3.10 16.78
N ASP A 45 8.52 3.91 15.99
CA ASP A 45 7.67 3.42 14.89
C ASP A 45 8.54 3.09 13.67
N ALA A 46 8.91 1.83 13.54
CA ALA A 46 9.77 1.36 12.45
C ALA A 46 9.01 0.96 11.16
N ILE A 47 7.67 1.09 11.15
CA ILE A 47 6.82 0.69 10.01
C ILE A 47 5.79 1.77 9.62
N SER A 48 6.00 3.03 10.03
CA SER A 48 5.09 4.15 9.75
C SER A 48 3.62 3.80 10.08
N SER A 49 3.39 3.22 11.25
CA SER A 49 2.06 2.80 11.77
C SER A 49 1.23 1.91 10.83
N TRP A 50 1.82 1.10 10.05
CA TRP A 50 1.30 0.28 8.95
C TRP A 50 1.36 0.99 7.59
N TRP A 51 2.52 1.59 7.31
CA TRP A 51 2.88 2.17 6.01
C TRP A 51 2.11 3.45 5.64
N VAL A 52 1.49 4.12 6.63
CA VAL A 52 0.62 5.27 6.37
C VAL A 52 1.25 6.62 6.73
N ASN A 53 2.20 6.66 7.69
CA ASN A 53 2.69 7.88 8.33
C ASN A 53 4.14 8.23 7.93
N PRO A 54 4.37 8.78 6.72
CA PRO A 54 5.72 9.07 6.23
C PRO A 54 6.38 10.30 6.89
N PHE A 55 5.58 11.23 7.44
CA PHE A 55 6.07 12.51 7.95
C PHE A 55 6.11 12.58 9.49
N GLY A 56 5.96 11.43 10.14
CA GLY A 56 5.93 11.32 11.59
C GLY A 56 4.60 11.67 12.22
N HIS A 57 4.47 11.27 13.48
CA HIS A 57 3.27 11.49 14.29
C HIS A 57 3.10 12.96 14.66
N SER A 58 1.86 13.39 14.82
CA SER A 58 1.47 14.73 15.25
C SER A 58 2.06 15.87 14.39
N ASN A 59 2.18 15.64 13.08
CA ASN A 59 2.70 16.63 12.15
C ASN A 59 1.85 17.90 12.14
N ALA A 60 2.39 19.00 12.64
CA ALA A 60 1.67 20.26 12.82
C ALA A 60 1.22 20.89 11.48
N PHE A 61 1.99 20.73 10.40
CA PHE A 61 1.63 21.29 9.10
C PHE A 61 0.35 20.65 8.55
N ILE A 62 0.26 19.30 8.59
CA ILE A 62 -0.94 18.57 8.16
C ILE A 62 -2.11 18.86 9.11
N ALA A 63 -1.88 18.83 10.43
CA ALA A 63 -2.92 19.11 11.43
C ALA A 63 -3.54 20.50 11.24
N ASN A 64 -2.74 21.52 10.97
CA ASN A 64 -3.21 22.90 10.72
C ASN A 64 -4.00 22.99 9.41
N ALA A 65 -3.62 22.28 8.35
CA ALA A 65 -4.38 22.24 7.10
C ALA A 65 -5.76 21.60 7.31
N ILE A 66 -5.83 20.51 8.06
CA ILE A 66 -7.08 19.84 8.46
C ILE A 66 -7.95 20.80 9.30
N TYR A 67 -7.40 21.43 10.32
CA TYR A 67 -8.13 22.35 11.18
C TYR A 67 -8.73 23.52 10.40
N LYS A 68 -7.93 24.15 9.53
CA LYS A 68 -8.38 25.25 8.67
C LYS A 68 -9.53 24.81 7.76
N GLN A 69 -9.43 23.63 7.18
CA GLN A 69 -10.46 23.11 6.28
C GLN A 69 -11.75 22.79 7.05
N LEU A 70 -11.67 22.16 8.23
CA LEU A 70 -12.83 21.87 9.08
C LEU A 70 -13.61 23.13 9.49
N THR A 71 -12.90 24.24 9.72
CA THR A 71 -13.54 25.53 10.07
C THR A 71 -14.05 26.31 8.86
N THR A 72 -13.73 25.87 7.63
CA THR A 72 -14.19 26.50 6.39
C THR A 72 -15.33 25.73 5.74
N LEU A 73 -15.15 24.44 5.53
CA LEU A 73 -16.16 23.53 4.94
C LEU A 73 -15.75 22.09 5.31
N GLU A 74 -16.47 21.45 6.20
CA GLU A 74 -16.23 20.08 6.66
C GLU A 74 -16.66 19.04 5.63
N HIS A 75 -17.79 19.28 4.95
CA HIS A 75 -18.35 18.37 3.96
C HIS A 75 -19.37 19.07 3.05
N VAL A 76 -19.42 18.61 1.80
CA VAL A 76 -20.51 18.82 0.83
C VAL A 76 -20.59 17.61 -0.10
N LEU A 77 -21.77 17.20 -0.52
CA LEU A 77 -21.90 16.08 -1.46
C LEU A 77 -21.18 16.38 -2.78
N PHE A 78 -20.43 15.42 -3.29
CA PHE A 78 -19.66 15.57 -4.54
C PHE A 78 -20.46 15.18 -5.80
N GLY A 79 -21.61 14.55 -5.63
CA GLY A 79 -22.56 14.27 -6.72
C GLY A 79 -23.44 15.47 -7.03
N GLY A 80 -23.02 16.34 -7.95
CA GLY A 80 -23.74 17.56 -8.35
C GLY A 80 -23.13 18.85 -7.81
N PHE A 81 -22.20 18.78 -6.85
CA PHE A 81 -21.38 19.89 -6.36
C PHE A 81 -19.89 19.56 -6.48
N THR A 82 -19.07 20.59 -6.38
CA THR A 82 -17.61 20.48 -6.26
C THR A 82 -17.10 21.50 -5.26
N HIS A 83 -15.82 21.39 -4.89
CA HIS A 83 -15.19 22.30 -3.95
C HIS A 83 -13.70 22.47 -4.23
N GLU A 84 -13.13 23.59 -3.81
CA GLU A 84 -11.77 23.98 -4.08
C GLU A 84 -10.72 22.92 -3.70
N PRO A 85 -10.72 22.30 -2.48
CA PRO A 85 -9.71 21.30 -2.13
C PRO A 85 -9.67 20.09 -3.07
N ALA A 86 -10.80 19.60 -3.57
CA ALA A 86 -10.82 18.48 -4.51
C ALA A 86 -10.25 18.88 -5.88
N ILE A 87 -10.58 20.08 -6.36
CA ILE A 87 -10.07 20.61 -7.64
C ILE A 87 -8.54 20.75 -7.58
N LEU A 88 -8.03 21.39 -6.52
CA LEU A 88 -6.60 21.59 -6.30
C LEU A 88 -5.85 20.26 -6.10
N LEU A 89 -6.45 19.30 -5.40
CA LEU A 89 -5.85 17.99 -5.24
C LEU A 89 -5.77 17.22 -6.57
N SER A 90 -6.83 17.26 -7.38
CA SER A 90 -6.82 16.67 -8.72
C SER A 90 -5.75 17.31 -9.62
N GLU A 91 -5.64 18.62 -9.60
CA GLU A 91 -4.60 19.35 -10.35
C GLU A 91 -3.20 18.92 -9.86
N LYS A 92 -2.99 18.86 -8.55
CA LYS A 92 -1.71 18.46 -7.96
C LYS A 92 -1.33 17.03 -8.30
N LEU A 93 -2.29 16.10 -8.24
CA LEU A 93 -2.09 14.71 -8.65
C LEU A 93 -1.74 14.60 -10.14
N ALA A 94 -2.41 15.35 -11.01
CA ALA A 94 -2.09 15.39 -12.44
C ALA A 94 -0.67 15.89 -12.76
N GLN A 95 -0.08 16.69 -11.85
CA GLN A 95 1.30 17.18 -11.99
C GLN A 95 2.36 16.16 -11.57
N ILE A 96 2.06 15.30 -10.59
CA ILE A 96 3.05 14.39 -10.00
C ILE A 96 2.91 12.93 -10.43
N LEU A 97 1.75 12.52 -10.93
CA LEU A 97 1.51 11.19 -11.49
C LEU A 97 2.03 11.07 -12.94
N PRO A 98 2.20 9.85 -13.47
CA PRO A 98 2.50 9.64 -14.88
C PRO A 98 1.56 10.45 -15.79
N GLN A 99 2.10 11.02 -16.86
CA GLN A 99 1.39 11.99 -17.69
C GLN A 99 0.10 11.48 -18.35
N ASN A 100 -0.09 10.17 -18.45
CA ASN A 100 -1.31 9.56 -18.95
C ASN A 100 -2.47 9.56 -17.94
N GLN A 101 -2.21 9.85 -16.65
CA GLN A 101 -3.24 9.92 -15.61
C GLN A 101 -3.95 11.28 -15.69
N LYS A 102 -5.24 11.28 -16.06
CA LYS A 102 -6.00 12.52 -16.41
C LYS A 102 -7.24 12.75 -15.56
N LYS A 103 -7.82 11.71 -14.98
CA LYS A 103 -9.06 11.79 -14.19
C LYS A 103 -8.90 11.08 -12.86
N PHE A 104 -9.61 11.57 -11.85
CA PHE A 104 -9.47 11.11 -10.48
C PHE A 104 -10.82 10.83 -9.86
N PHE A 105 -10.97 9.66 -9.27
CA PHE A 105 -12.14 9.29 -8.49
C PHE A 105 -11.73 9.09 -7.03
N TYR A 106 -12.49 9.62 -6.10
CA TYR A 106 -12.16 9.63 -4.68
C TYR A 106 -12.97 8.58 -3.92
N SER A 107 -12.30 7.86 -3.02
CA SER A 107 -12.89 6.88 -2.10
C SER A 107 -12.20 6.94 -0.73
N ASP A 108 -12.48 5.98 0.18
CA ASP A 108 -12.06 6.09 1.59
C ASP A 108 -10.75 5.40 1.93
N ASN A 109 -10.41 4.32 1.23
CA ASN A 109 -9.25 3.48 1.57
C ASN A 109 -8.76 2.70 0.33
N GLY A 110 -7.61 2.05 0.44
CA GLY A 110 -6.98 1.33 -0.67
C GLY A 110 -7.88 0.25 -1.29
N SER A 111 -8.59 -0.51 -0.46
CA SER A 111 -9.53 -1.53 -0.94
C SER A 111 -10.62 -0.95 -1.82
N THR A 112 -11.22 0.17 -1.40
CA THR A 112 -12.29 0.84 -2.18
C THR A 112 -11.74 1.49 -3.45
N ALA A 113 -10.48 1.95 -3.47
CA ALA A 113 -9.84 2.39 -4.72
C ALA A 113 -9.70 1.24 -5.73
N VAL A 114 -9.33 0.05 -5.26
CA VAL A 114 -9.25 -1.17 -6.11
C VAL A 114 -10.64 -1.58 -6.61
N GLU A 115 -11.67 -1.53 -5.75
CA GLU A 115 -13.05 -1.80 -6.17
C GLU A 115 -13.52 -0.85 -7.30
N VAL A 116 -13.18 0.44 -7.17
CA VAL A 116 -13.46 1.44 -8.22
C VAL A 116 -12.75 1.06 -9.52
N ALA A 117 -11.45 0.72 -9.46
CA ALA A 117 -10.69 0.33 -10.64
C ALA A 117 -11.29 -0.90 -11.34
N PHE A 118 -11.68 -1.93 -10.60
CA PHE A 118 -12.34 -3.12 -11.17
C PHE A 118 -13.68 -2.81 -11.81
N LYS A 119 -14.52 -2.05 -11.12
CA LYS A 119 -15.82 -1.64 -11.65
C LYS A 119 -15.67 -0.82 -12.94
N VAL A 120 -14.73 0.11 -12.95
CA VAL A 120 -14.44 0.93 -14.13
C VAL A 120 -13.92 0.06 -15.28
N ALA A 121 -12.98 -0.84 -15.03
CA ALA A 121 -12.45 -1.72 -16.07
C ALA A 121 -13.56 -2.60 -16.69
N MET A 122 -14.40 -3.24 -15.88
CA MET A 122 -15.49 -4.10 -16.35
C MET A 122 -16.57 -3.29 -17.06
N GLN A 123 -16.99 -2.14 -16.51
CA GLN A 123 -18.04 -1.32 -17.11
C GLN A 123 -17.59 -0.64 -18.40
N TYR A 124 -16.31 -0.31 -18.56
CA TYR A 124 -15.77 0.19 -19.83
C TYR A 124 -16.06 -0.77 -20.98
N PHE A 125 -15.76 -2.06 -20.81
CA PHE A 125 -16.02 -3.06 -21.82
C PHE A 125 -17.53 -3.29 -22.02
N TYR A 126 -18.29 -3.30 -20.94
CA TYR A 126 -19.76 -3.37 -21.02
C TYR A 126 -20.32 -2.19 -21.84
N ASN A 127 -19.86 -0.97 -21.64
CA ASN A 127 -20.28 0.22 -22.40
C ASN A 127 -19.93 0.12 -23.89
N LYS A 128 -18.95 -0.70 -24.25
CA LYS A 128 -18.56 -1.03 -25.63
C LYS A 128 -19.26 -2.27 -26.21
N GLY A 129 -20.14 -2.92 -25.43
CA GLY A 129 -20.81 -4.14 -25.83
C GLY A 129 -19.98 -5.41 -25.72
N GLU A 130 -18.85 -5.36 -25.01
CA GLU A 130 -17.99 -6.51 -24.73
C GLU A 130 -18.24 -7.04 -23.31
N LYS A 131 -18.14 -8.37 -23.16
CA LYS A 131 -18.26 -9.01 -21.83
C LYS A 131 -16.88 -9.45 -21.35
N ARG A 132 -16.23 -8.60 -20.57
CA ARG A 132 -14.96 -8.91 -19.90
C ARG A 132 -15.15 -8.72 -18.38
N THR A 133 -15.17 -9.81 -17.65
CA THR A 133 -15.51 -9.81 -16.21
C THR A 133 -14.42 -10.40 -15.33
N LYS A 134 -13.34 -10.92 -15.92
CA LYS A 134 -12.25 -11.54 -15.18
C LYS A 134 -11.10 -10.57 -14.98
N ILE A 135 -10.36 -10.78 -13.90
CA ILE A 135 -9.16 -10.03 -13.55
C ILE A 135 -7.96 -10.98 -13.52
N ILE A 136 -6.80 -10.49 -13.93
CA ILE A 136 -5.52 -11.18 -13.72
C ILE A 136 -4.80 -10.46 -12.56
N ALA A 137 -4.17 -11.22 -11.67
CA ALA A 137 -3.35 -10.73 -10.58
C ALA A 137 -2.10 -11.59 -10.40
N PHE A 138 -1.13 -11.13 -9.62
CA PHE A 138 -0.02 -11.97 -9.19
C PHE A 138 -0.44 -12.91 -8.04
N GLU A 139 0.24 -14.06 -7.94
CA GLU A 139 0.22 -14.89 -6.74
C GLU A 139 0.75 -14.09 -5.55
N ASN A 140 0.23 -14.40 -4.36
CA ASN A 140 0.60 -13.77 -3.09
C ASN A 140 0.39 -12.23 -3.02
N ALA A 141 -0.26 -11.62 -4.01
CA ALA A 141 -0.62 -10.20 -3.96
C ALA A 141 -1.58 -9.90 -2.81
N PHE A 142 -1.62 -8.63 -2.40
CA PHE A 142 -2.61 -8.13 -1.44
C PHE A 142 -3.14 -6.77 -1.91
N HIS A 143 -4.44 -6.72 -2.18
CA HIS A 143 -5.10 -5.52 -2.70
C HIS A 143 -6.19 -4.97 -1.78
N GLY A 144 -6.44 -5.61 -0.65
CA GLY A 144 -7.40 -5.19 0.37
C GLY A 144 -8.40 -6.27 0.78
N ASP A 145 -9.34 -5.91 1.66
CA ASP A 145 -10.25 -6.83 2.34
C ASP A 145 -11.72 -6.70 1.92
N THR A 146 -12.08 -5.80 1.02
CA THR A 146 -13.40 -5.82 0.38
C THR A 146 -13.48 -7.00 -0.59
N PHE A 147 -14.67 -7.50 -0.91
CA PHE A 147 -14.82 -8.74 -1.68
C PHE A 147 -14.11 -8.72 -3.04
N GLY A 148 -14.14 -7.63 -3.78
CA GLY A 148 -13.44 -7.52 -5.06
C GLY A 148 -11.93 -7.43 -4.88
N ALA A 149 -11.44 -6.58 -3.99
CA ALA A 149 -10.01 -6.45 -3.69
C ALA A 149 -9.45 -7.75 -3.11
N MET A 150 -10.18 -8.40 -2.19
CA MET A 150 -9.85 -9.70 -1.62
C MET A 150 -9.77 -10.78 -2.70
N ALA A 151 -10.65 -10.75 -3.69
CA ALA A 151 -10.62 -11.72 -4.80
C ALA A 151 -9.29 -11.67 -5.56
N ALA A 152 -8.68 -10.49 -5.71
CA ALA A 152 -7.38 -10.33 -6.35
C ALA A 152 -6.21 -10.62 -5.42
N SER A 153 -6.44 -10.67 -4.10
CA SER A 153 -5.40 -11.04 -3.13
C SER A 153 -5.10 -12.55 -3.22
N GLY A 154 -3.81 -12.90 -3.27
CA GLY A 154 -3.33 -14.27 -3.48
C GLY A 154 -3.04 -15.04 -2.18
N ILE A 155 -3.18 -14.41 -1.01
CA ILE A 155 -2.87 -15.03 0.28
C ILE A 155 -4.07 -15.85 0.74
N SER A 156 -4.03 -17.16 0.49
CA SER A 156 -5.14 -18.10 0.73
C SER A 156 -5.69 -18.06 2.15
N PHE A 157 -4.86 -17.84 3.14
CA PHE A 157 -5.27 -17.76 4.54
C PHE A 157 -6.36 -16.68 4.78
N PHE A 158 -6.30 -15.55 4.08
CA PHE A 158 -7.30 -14.48 4.23
C PHE A 158 -8.58 -14.73 3.41
N THR A 159 -8.50 -15.52 2.36
CA THR A 159 -9.57 -15.64 1.35
C THR A 159 -10.38 -16.93 1.46
N GLU A 160 -9.87 -17.97 2.12
CA GLU A 160 -10.47 -19.30 2.11
C GLU A 160 -11.93 -19.33 2.60
N ALA A 161 -12.23 -18.58 3.67
CA ALA A 161 -13.59 -18.51 4.23
C ALA A 161 -14.62 -17.88 3.26
N PHE A 162 -14.16 -17.13 2.25
CA PHE A 162 -15.00 -16.35 1.33
C PHE A 162 -14.96 -16.85 -0.11
N LYS A 163 -14.23 -17.93 -0.39
CA LYS A 163 -13.89 -18.43 -1.72
C LYS A 163 -15.09 -18.58 -2.68
N GLY A 164 -16.25 -18.95 -2.16
CA GLY A 164 -17.47 -19.11 -2.97
C GLY A 164 -18.18 -17.80 -3.37
N SER A 165 -17.75 -16.64 -2.83
CA SER A 165 -18.38 -15.33 -3.03
C SER A 165 -17.46 -14.32 -3.72
N LEU A 166 -16.25 -14.73 -4.15
CA LEU A 166 -15.26 -13.84 -4.73
C LEU A 166 -15.41 -13.72 -6.26
N LEU A 167 -14.93 -12.59 -6.80
CA LEU A 167 -14.79 -12.41 -8.24
C LEU A 167 -13.85 -13.46 -8.85
N GLU A 168 -14.06 -13.78 -10.13
CA GLU A 168 -13.16 -14.66 -10.87
C GLU A 168 -11.84 -13.94 -11.17
N VAL A 169 -10.79 -14.38 -10.50
CA VAL A 169 -9.43 -13.85 -10.66
C VAL A 169 -8.48 -14.99 -10.97
N ILE A 170 -7.75 -14.87 -12.08
CA ILE A 170 -6.67 -15.78 -12.43
C ILE A 170 -5.35 -15.22 -11.92
N ARG A 171 -4.55 -16.07 -11.28
CA ARG A 171 -3.26 -15.68 -10.72
C ARG A 171 -2.13 -16.25 -11.54
N ILE A 172 -1.11 -15.43 -11.74
CA ILE A 172 0.15 -15.83 -12.39
C ILE A 172 1.29 -15.64 -11.37
N PRO A 173 2.34 -16.44 -11.43
CA PRO A 173 3.53 -16.23 -10.60
C PRO A 173 4.14 -14.84 -10.84
N VAL A 174 4.79 -14.28 -9.83
CA VAL A 174 5.67 -13.13 -10.04
C VAL A 174 6.84 -13.59 -10.90
N PRO A 175 7.13 -12.92 -12.03
CA PRO A 175 8.26 -13.30 -12.87
C PRO A 175 9.60 -13.12 -12.14
N THR A 176 10.44 -14.13 -12.27
CA THR A 176 11.84 -14.15 -11.85
C THR A 176 12.73 -14.47 -13.06
N PRO A 177 14.05 -14.27 -13.00
CA PRO A 177 14.93 -14.63 -14.11
C PRO A 177 14.79 -16.08 -14.60
N GLU A 178 14.37 -16.99 -13.69
CA GLU A 178 14.23 -18.42 -13.98
C GLU A 178 12.91 -18.76 -14.67
N ASN A 179 11.81 -18.02 -14.38
CA ASN A 179 10.46 -18.36 -14.87
C ASN A 179 9.84 -17.33 -15.83
N GLU A 180 10.48 -16.17 -16.06
CA GLU A 180 9.86 -15.03 -16.76
C GLU A 180 9.31 -15.39 -18.15
N LYS A 181 10.02 -16.21 -18.92
CA LYS A 181 9.59 -16.63 -20.26
C LYS A 181 8.26 -17.39 -20.21
N GLU A 182 8.13 -18.35 -19.29
CA GLU A 182 6.93 -19.14 -19.11
C GLU A 182 5.77 -18.29 -18.64
N VAL A 183 6.04 -17.36 -17.70
CA VAL A 183 5.02 -16.44 -17.19
C VAL A 183 4.52 -15.52 -18.30
N PHE A 184 5.41 -14.93 -19.11
CA PHE A 184 5.01 -14.08 -20.23
C PHE A 184 4.21 -14.85 -21.30
N GLU A 185 4.58 -16.09 -21.62
CA GLU A 185 3.81 -16.93 -22.55
C GLU A 185 2.42 -17.28 -22.01
N THR A 186 2.34 -17.62 -20.73
CA THR A 186 1.07 -17.88 -20.05
C THR A 186 0.20 -16.64 -20.04
N PHE A 187 0.78 -15.50 -19.69
CA PHE A 187 0.06 -14.23 -19.68
C PHE A 187 -0.48 -13.83 -21.06
N ARG A 188 0.31 -14.00 -22.14
CA ARG A 188 -0.16 -13.76 -23.52
C ARG A 188 -1.38 -14.62 -23.86
N LYS A 189 -1.33 -15.93 -23.57
CA LYS A 189 -2.47 -16.83 -23.80
C LYS A 189 -3.73 -16.40 -23.06
N LEU A 190 -3.58 -15.91 -21.80
CA LEU A 190 -4.73 -15.43 -21.03
C LEU A 190 -5.35 -14.19 -21.66
N VAL A 191 -4.56 -13.15 -21.96
CA VAL A 191 -5.10 -11.87 -22.48
C VAL A 191 -5.68 -12.00 -23.90
N GLU A 192 -5.22 -12.94 -24.71
CA GLU A 192 -5.75 -13.24 -26.05
C GLU A 192 -7.18 -13.77 -26.02
N THR A 193 -7.66 -14.36 -24.92
CA THR A 193 -9.03 -14.88 -24.81
C THR A 193 -10.10 -13.79 -24.80
N LYS A 194 -9.73 -12.53 -24.53
CA LYS A 194 -10.62 -11.36 -24.36
C LYS A 194 -11.67 -11.50 -23.25
N ASP A 195 -11.44 -12.36 -22.28
CA ASP A 195 -12.28 -12.52 -21.09
C ASP A 195 -11.92 -11.52 -19.97
N TYR A 196 -10.69 -11.00 -20.01
CA TYR A 196 -10.11 -10.20 -18.94
C TYR A 196 -10.32 -8.71 -19.16
N ALA A 197 -10.83 -8.04 -18.12
CA ALA A 197 -10.98 -6.59 -18.10
C ALA A 197 -9.66 -5.88 -17.72
N ALA A 198 -8.94 -6.47 -16.76
CA ALA A 198 -7.70 -5.84 -16.26
C ALA A 198 -6.70 -6.86 -15.72
N PHE A 199 -5.44 -6.41 -15.67
CA PHE A 199 -4.35 -6.97 -14.88
C PHE A 199 -4.00 -6.00 -13.77
N ILE A 200 -4.04 -6.45 -12.50
CA ILE A 200 -3.68 -5.67 -11.32
C ILE A 200 -2.37 -6.17 -10.72
N PHE A 201 -1.54 -5.24 -10.24
CA PHE A 201 -0.24 -5.54 -9.61
C PHE A 201 0.16 -4.48 -8.58
N GLU A 202 0.89 -4.88 -7.55
CA GLU A 202 1.64 -3.98 -6.66
C GLU A 202 2.99 -3.66 -7.33
N PRO A 203 3.28 -2.44 -7.79
CA PRO A 203 4.48 -2.20 -8.60
C PRO A 203 5.76 -2.35 -7.79
N LEU A 204 6.67 -3.17 -8.28
CA LEU A 204 8.02 -3.47 -7.79
C LEU A 204 8.10 -4.17 -6.43
N VAL A 205 7.10 -4.07 -5.56
CA VAL A 205 7.13 -4.65 -4.22
C VAL A 205 5.76 -5.19 -3.82
N GLN A 206 5.65 -6.48 -3.60
CA GLN A 206 4.50 -7.08 -2.95
C GLN A 206 4.66 -6.96 -1.43
N GLY A 207 3.91 -6.03 -0.82
CA GLY A 207 4.07 -5.68 0.58
C GLY A 207 3.73 -6.82 1.53
N ALA A 208 2.52 -7.35 1.45
CA ALA A 208 2.02 -8.39 2.35
C ALA A 208 2.64 -9.78 2.09
N ALA A 209 3.22 -10.01 0.93
CA ALA A 209 3.98 -11.22 0.61
C ALA A 209 5.38 -11.26 1.27
N GLY A 210 5.68 -10.33 2.17
CA GLY A 210 6.98 -10.22 2.81
C GLY A 210 7.97 -9.37 2.03
N MET A 211 7.50 -8.29 1.44
CA MET A 211 8.30 -7.34 0.66
C MET A 211 9.05 -8.03 -0.50
N VAL A 212 8.37 -8.90 -1.24
CA VAL A 212 8.92 -9.52 -2.44
C VAL A 212 9.15 -8.45 -3.49
N MET A 213 10.40 -8.33 -3.96
CA MET A 213 10.80 -7.32 -4.95
C MET A 213 11.08 -7.97 -6.30
N TYR A 214 10.75 -7.25 -7.38
CA TYR A 214 10.98 -7.69 -8.75
C TYR A 214 11.31 -6.49 -9.67
N ALA A 215 11.90 -6.80 -10.83
CA ALA A 215 12.45 -5.80 -11.72
C ALA A 215 11.37 -4.98 -12.46
N PRO A 216 11.59 -3.69 -12.71
CA PRO A 216 10.66 -2.85 -13.48
C PRO A 216 10.47 -3.34 -14.92
N GLU A 217 11.48 -3.91 -15.56
CA GLU A 217 11.44 -4.46 -16.92
C GLU A 217 10.39 -5.57 -17.07
N THR A 218 10.19 -6.35 -16.00
CA THR A 218 9.14 -7.36 -15.90
C THR A 218 7.76 -6.77 -16.05
N LEU A 219 7.47 -5.68 -15.35
CA LEU A 219 6.19 -4.98 -15.48
C LEU A 219 6.03 -4.30 -16.83
N ASP A 220 7.10 -3.70 -17.37
CA ASP A 220 7.06 -3.09 -18.70
C ASP A 220 6.62 -4.08 -19.77
N GLU A 221 7.13 -5.33 -19.72
CA GLU A 221 6.71 -6.37 -20.66
C GLU A 221 5.25 -6.78 -20.46
N LEU A 222 4.81 -7.01 -19.22
CA LEU A 222 3.41 -7.38 -18.93
C LEU A 222 2.42 -6.26 -19.31
N ILE A 223 2.76 -4.98 -19.06
CA ILE A 223 1.95 -3.83 -19.46
C ILE A 223 1.88 -3.75 -20.99
N ARG A 224 2.99 -3.97 -21.71
CA ARG A 224 3.03 -3.98 -23.16
C ARG A 224 2.15 -5.07 -23.75
N ILE A 225 2.23 -6.30 -23.20
CA ILE A 225 1.36 -7.42 -23.61
C ILE A 225 -0.11 -7.08 -23.34
N SER A 226 -0.43 -6.50 -22.19
CA SER A 226 -1.80 -6.08 -21.84
C SER A 226 -2.35 -5.07 -22.84
N LYS A 227 -1.61 -4.00 -23.12
CA LYS A 227 -1.99 -2.95 -24.09
C LYS A 227 -2.23 -3.51 -25.50
N ALA A 228 -1.34 -4.40 -25.96
CA ALA A 228 -1.47 -5.03 -27.27
C ALA A 228 -2.77 -5.85 -27.41
N ASN A 229 -3.38 -6.28 -26.31
CA ASN A 229 -4.60 -7.08 -26.26
C ASN A 229 -5.82 -6.34 -25.70
N ASN A 230 -5.69 -5.01 -25.51
CA ASN A 230 -6.73 -4.17 -24.92
C ASN A 230 -7.21 -4.70 -23.55
N VAL A 231 -6.28 -5.10 -22.68
CA VAL A 231 -6.54 -5.42 -21.28
C VAL A 231 -5.97 -4.28 -20.46
N PHE A 232 -6.79 -3.66 -19.61
CA PHE A 232 -6.34 -2.54 -18.78
C PHE A 232 -5.34 -2.99 -17.72
N THR A 233 -4.46 -2.08 -17.35
CA THR A 233 -3.45 -2.27 -16.32
C THR A 233 -3.73 -1.37 -15.12
N ILE A 234 -3.75 -1.97 -13.92
CA ILE A 234 -4.04 -1.31 -12.66
C ILE A 234 -2.81 -1.43 -11.75
N ALA A 235 -2.14 -0.32 -11.49
CA ALA A 235 -1.06 -0.28 -10.50
C ALA A 235 -1.62 0.03 -9.12
N ASP A 236 -1.46 -0.88 -8.19
CA ASP A 236 -1.78 -0.67 -6.78
C ASP A 236 -0.60 0.00 -6.07
N GLU A 237 -0.59 1.31 -6.06
CA GLU A 237 0.41 2.14 -5.37
C GLU A 237 0.01 2.50 -3.91
N VAL A 238 -0.96 1.81 -3.37
CA VAL A 238 -1.45 2.06 -1.99
C VAL A 238 -0.32 1.90 -0.98
N MET A 239 0.56 0.91 -1.15
CA MET A 239 1.74 0.75 -0.30
C MET A 239 2.97 1.45 -0.87
N THR A 240 3.21 1.36 -2.16
CA THR A 240 4.47 1.75 -2.82
C THR A 240 4.57 3.25 -3.13
N GLY A 241 3.45 3.94 -3.23
CA GLY A 241 3.39 5.36 -3.58
C GLY A 241 3.91 6.31 -2.52
N PHE A 242 4.06 7.57 -2.93
CA PHE A 242 4.44 8.70 -2.08
C PHE A 242 5.83 8.59 -1.44
N GLY A 243 6.83 8.14 -2.20
CA GLY A 243 8.24 8.19 -1.78
C GLY A 243 8.83 6.88 -1.27
N LYS A 244 8.01 5.85 -0.98
CA LYS A 244 8.47 4.64 -0.28
C LYS A 244 9.52 3.84 -1.05
N THR A 245 9.43 3.81 -2.37
CA THR A 245 10.40 3.11 -3.23
C THR A 245 11.61 3.96 -3.62
N GLY A 246 11.73 5.20 -3.10
CA GLY A 246 12.83 6.11 -3.41
C GLY A 246 12.52 7.12 -4.52
N LYS A 247 11.47 6.90 -5.32
CA LYS A 247 10.82 7.88 -6.20
C LYS A 247 9.43 8.20 -5.67
N ASN A 248 8.76 9.22 -6.22
CA ASN A 248 7.42 9.59 -5.75
C ASN A 248 6.44 8.42 -5.87
N PHE A 249 6.52 7.66 -6.98
CA PHE A 249 5.74 6.46 -7.23
C PHE A 249 6.64 5.33 -7.76
N ALA A 250 6.29 4.09 -7.46
CA ALA A 250 7.01 2.94 -8.02
C ALA A 250 6.86 2.88 -9.55
N CYS A 251 5.74 3.33 -10.09
CA CYS A 251 5.52 3.47 -11.54
C CYS A 251 6.46 4.49 -12.21
N ASP A 252 7.20 5.32 -11.47
CA ASP A 252 8.21 6.22 -12.02
C ASP A 252 9.46 5.47 -12.52
N TYR A 253 9.65 4.22 -12.08
CA TYR A 253 10.71 3.34 -12.59
C TYR A 253 10.35 2.67 -13.92
N LEU A 254 9.07 2.61 -14.28
CA LEU A 254 8.58 1.94 -15.48
C LEU A 254 8.71 2.83 -16.71
N ILE A 255 8.96 2.24 -17.87
CA ILE A 255 8.85 2.88 -19.18
C ILE A 255 7.37 2.94 -19.59
N GLU A 256 6.71 1.79 -19.53
CA GLU A 256 5.28 1.65 -19.78
C GLU A 256 4.47 2.18 -18.58
N LYS A 257 3.42 2.95 -18.86
CA LYS A 257 2.59 3.52 -17.79
C LYS A 257 1.25 2.78 -17.67
N PRO A 258 0.78 2.49 -16.44
CA PRO A 258 -0.50 1.81 -16.23
C PRO A 258 -1.67 2.70 -16.67
N ASP A 259 -2.81 2.08 -17.00
CA ASP A 259 -4.03 2.79 -17.37
C ASP A 259 -4.73 3.39 -16.14
N MET A 260 -4.60 2.75 -15.01
CA MET A 260 -5.18 3.15 -13.72
C MET A 260 -4.16 3.00 -12.60
N MET A 261 -4.28 3.86 -11.56
CA MET A 261 -3.47 3.75 -10.35
C MET A 261 -4.35 3.92 -9.11
N CYS A 262 -4.17 3.05 -8.12
CA CYS A 262 -4.85 3.12 -6.82
C CYS A 262 -3.90 3.75 -5.79
N LEU A 263 -4.33 4.81 -5.12
CA LEU A 263 -3.55 5.59 -4.16
C LEU A 263 -4.29 5.69 -2.84
N SER A 264 -3.60 5.55 -1.71
CA SER A 264 -4.16 5.72 -0.36
C SER A 264 -3.02 5.87 0.66
N LYS A 265 -3.24 5.46 1.91
CA LYS A 265 -2.25 5.43 3.00
C LYS A 265 -1.50 6.77 3.15
N ALA A 266 -0.28 6.87 2.64
CA ALA A 266 0.54 8.07 2.72
C ALA A 266 -0.05 9.27 1.96
N LEU A 267 -1.07 9.10 1.15
CA LEU A 267 -1.79 10.18 0.46
C LEU A 267 -2.16 11.33 1.42
N THR A 268 -2.67 11.01 2.61
CA THR A 268 -3.05 12.00 3.64
C THR A 268 -2.03 12.12 4.77
N GLY A 269 -0.80 11.59 4.60
CA GLY A 269 0.20 11.53 5.66
C GLY A 269 -0.23 10.67 6.86
N GLY A 270 -1.15 9.72 6.67
CA GLY A 270 -1.65 8.81 7.71
C GLY A 270 -2.67 9.42 8.66
N THR A 271 -3.24 10.59 8.35
CA THR A 271 -4.12 11.33 9.26
C THR A 271 -5.61 11.06 9.06
N ILE A 272 -6.06 10.97 7.81
CA ILE A 272 -7.49 10.80 7.46
C ILE A 272 -7.62 9.68 6.43
N PRO A 273 -8.58 8.74 6.62
CA PRO A 273 -8.89 7.75 5.59
C PRO A 273 -9.31 8.43 4.29
N MET A 274 -8.59 8.15 3.21
CA MET A 274 -8.88 8.63 1.87
C MET A 274 -8.13 7.80 0.85
N ALA A 275 -8.72 7.65 -0.33
CA ALA A 275 -8.08 7.05 -1.47
C ALA A 275 -8.47 7.74 -2.77
N VAL A 276 -7.67 7.52 -3.80
CA VAL A 276 -7.89 8.01 -5.16
C VAL A 276 -7.62 6.88 -6.13
N THR A 277 -8.52 6.71 -7.09
CA THR A 277 -8.24 5.93 -8.30
C THR A 277 -8.04 6.92 -9.44
N SER A 278 -6.87 6.90 -10.07
CA SER A 278 -6.59 7.72 -11.24
C SER A 278 -6.75 6.92 -12.52
N PHE A 279 -7.06 7.61 -13.61
CA PHE A 279 -7.40 7.01 -14.91
C PHE A 279 -6.73 7.73 -16.06
N SER A 280 -6.35 6.97 -17.08
CA SER A 280 -5.98 7.51 -18.37
C SER A 280 -7.19 8.18 -19.08
N GLN A 281 -6.92 9.02 -20.05
CA GLN A 281 -7.97 9.64 -20.85
C GLN A 281 -8.81 8.58 -21.59
N GLU A 282 -8.17 7.53 -22.11
CA GLU A 282 -8.86 6.43 -22.80
C GLU A 282 -9.91 5.75 -21.91
N VAL A 283 -9.57 5.49 -20.65
CA VAL A 283 -10.51 4.88 -19.70
C VAL A 283 -11.70 5.81 -19.48
N PHE A 284 -11.47 7.09 -19.27
CA PHE A 284 -12.55 8.07 -19.06
C PHE A 284 -13.46 8.20 -20.28
N ASP A 285 -12.91 8.19 -21.50
CA ASP A 285 -13.67 8.34 -22.75
C ASP A 285 -14.70 7.20 -22.95
N GLY A 286 -14.47 6.02 -22.35
CA GLY A 286 -15.45 4.92 -22.34
C GLY A 286 -16.74 5.21 -21.57
N PHE A 287 -16.74 6.28 -20.76
CA PHE A 287 -17.90 6.75 -19.96
C PHE A 287 -18.43 8.11 -20.45
N TYR A 288 -17.69 8.82 -21.27
CA TYR A 288 -18.07 10.14 -21.77
C TYR A 288 -18.97 10.02 -22.99
N ALA A 289 -20.29 10.04 -22.77
CA ALA A 289 -21.30 9.81 -23.78
C ALA A 289 -22.57 10.60 -23.46
N ASP A 290 -23.42 10.82 -24.49
CA ASP A 290 -24.75 11.42 -24.31
C ASP A 290 -25.73 10.48 -23.61
N ASP A 291 -25.49 9.17 -23.66
CA ASP A 291 -26.28 8.15 -22.96
C ASP A 291 -25.94 8.10 -21.47
N THR A 292 -26.85 8.57 -20.63
CA THR A 292 -26.69 8.59 -19.17
C THR A 292 -26.48 7.20 -18.55
N ASN A 293 -26.92 6.11 -19.22
CA ASN A 293 -26.69 4.76 -18.75
C ASN A 293 -25.22 4.33 -18.81
N LYS A 294 -24.39 5.06 -19.53
CA LYS A 294 -22.93 4.82 -19.57
C LYS A 294 -22.15 5.50 -18.45
N ALA A 295 -22.81 6.29 -17.60
CA ALA A 295 -22.16 6.91 -16.45
C ALA A 295 -21.64 5.86 -15.45
N LEU A 296 -20.60 6.20 -14.69
CA LEU A 296 -20.13 5.38 -13.59
C LEU A 296 -21.07 5.51 -12.39
N PHE A 297 -21.91 4.51 -12.16
CA PHE A 297 -22.82 4.46 -11.00
C PHE A 297 -22.08 3.89 -9.77
N HIS A 298 -21.20 4.69 -9.21
CA HIS A 298 -20.47 4.40 -8.00
C HIS A 298 -20.21 5.69 -7.23
N GLY A 299 -20.25 5.60 -5.90
CA GLY A 299 -19.95 6.71 -5.00
C GLY A 299 -20.32 6.33 -3.56
N HIS A 300 -19.94 7.18 -2.64
CA HIS A 300 -20.36 7.13 -1.24
C HIS A 300 -20.47 8.54 -0.67
N THR A 301 -21.10 8.65 0.51
CA THR A 301 -21.42 9.94 1.15
C THR A 301 -20.19 10.86 1.27
N PHE A 302 -19.03 10.32 1.61
CA PHE A 302 -17.79 11.09 1.83
C PHE A 302 -16.87 11.19 0.60
N THR A 303 -17.36 10.87 -0.60
CA THR A 303 -16.56 11.01 -1.84
C THR A 303 -15.95 12.41 -1.92
N ALA A 304 -14.64 12.49 -2.09
CA ALA A 304 -13.83 13.71 -2.11
C ALA A 304 -14.01 14.59 -0.87
N ASN A 305 -14.03 13.99 0.34
CA ASN A 305 -14.17 14.77 1.58
C ASN A 305 -13.20 15.95 1.63
N PRO A 306 -13.67 17.21 1.83
CA PRO A 306 -12.82 18.41 1.79
C PRO A 306 -11.63 18.35 2.75
N THR A 307 -11.85 17.81 3.96
CA THR A 307 -10.82 17.67 4.99
C THR A 307 -9.74 16.67 4.56
N GLY A 308 -10.14 15.53 3.96
CA GLY A 308 -9.21 14.56 3.39
C GLY A 308 -8.41 15.15 2.23
N CYS A 309 -9.05 15.94 1.35
CA CYS A 309 -8.37 16.65 0.25
C CYS A 309 -7.34 17.65 0.78
N ALA A 310 -7.66 18.41 1.84
CA ALA A 310 -6.72 19.35 2.46
C ALA A 310 -5.52 18.62 3.11
N ALA A 311 -5.77 17.50 3.79
CA ALA A 311 -4.72 16.66 4.34
C ALA A 311 -3.80 16.11 3.23
N ALA A 312 -4.38 15.65 2.13
CA ALA A 312 -3.63 15.12 0.98
C ALA A 312 -2.77 16.21 0.30
N LEU A 313 -3.31 17.41 0.12
CA LEU A 313 -2.56 18.55 -0.41
C LEU A 313 -1.36 18.91 0.49
N ALA A 314 -1.56 18.94 1.80
CA ALA A 314 -0.49 19.20 2.77
C ALA A 314 0.56 18.08 2.74
N SER A 315 0.14 16.82 2.72
CA SER A 315 1.00 15.64 2.61
C SER A 315 1.87 15.67 1.35
N ILE A 316 1.27 15.91 0.20
CA ILE A 316 2.00 16.01 -1.08
C ILE A 316 2.96 17.20 -1.06
N SER A 317 2.57 18.33 -0.48
CA SER A 317 3.45 19.49 -0.37
C SER A 317 4.71 19.19 0.46
N LEU A 318 4.58 18.44 1.57
CA LEU A 318 5.72 17.97 2.34
C LEU A 318 6.61 17.01 1.55
N LEU A 319 6.01 16.03 0.87
CA LEU A 319 6.74 15.05 0.05
C LEU A 319 7.65 15.73 -0.97
N LEU A 320 7.16 16.79 -1.59
CA LEU A 320 7.88 17.48 -2.68
C LEU A 320 8.94 18.48 -2.19
N THR A 321 9.13 18.65 -0.90
CA THR A 321 10.24 19.47 -0.38
C THR A 321 11.57 18.78 -0.64
N GLN A 322 12.63 19.56 -0.89
CA GLN A 322 13.98 19.02 -1.05
C GLN A 322 14.42 18.25 0.21
N GLU A 323 14.13 18.79 1.40
CA GLU A 323 14.42 18.13 2.68
C GLU A 323 13.85 16.71 2.73
N MET A 324 12.60 16.52 2.33
CA MET A 324 11.96 15.21 2.38
C MET A 324 12.54 14.24 1.35
N GLN A 325 12.86 14.74 0.14
CA GLN A 325 13.54 13.95 -0.89
C GLN A 325 14.94 13.51 -0.41
N ASP A 326 15.69 14.41 0.24
CA ASP A 326 17.00 14.10 0.80
C ASP A 326 16.89 13.07 1.94
N ASN A 327 15.91 13.19 2.82
CA ASN A 327 15.63 12.24 3.88
C ASN A 327 15.34 10.84 3.35
N ILE A 328 14.52 10.71 2.30
CA ILE A 328 14.24 9.43 1.64
C ILE A 328 15.55 8.79 1.13
N GLN A 329 16.42 9.58 0.51
CA GLN A 329 17.72 9.07 0.03
C GLN A 329 18.64 8.68 1.19
N GLN A 330 18.65 9.46 2.29
CA GLN A 330 19.44 9.13 3.48
C GLN A 330 19.01 7.80 4.11
N VAL A 331 17.70 7.57 4.27
CA VAL A 331 17.17 6.30 4.77
C VAL A 331 17.58 5.14 3.85
N ASN A 332 17.46 5.31 2.52
CA ASN A 332 17.88 4.31 1.55
C ASN A 332 19.38 3.96 1.69
N MET A 333 20.24 4.97 1.83
CA MET A 333 21.69 4.74 2.02
C MET A 333 21.99 3.97 3.31
N GLN A 334 21.29 4.31 4.41
CA GLN A 334 21.45 3.61 5.68
C GLN A 334 20.98 2.16 5.62
N HIS A 335 19.85 1.89 4.96
CA HIS A 335 19.36 0.53 4.72
C HIS A 335 20.36 -0.29 3.89
N LYS A 336 20.95 0.28 2.84
CA LYS A 336 21.98 -0.39 2.04
C LYS A 336 23.25 -0.67 2.85
N ALA A 337 23.64 0.25 3.73
CA ALA A 337 24.79 0.02 4.62
C ALA A 337 24.50 -1.11 5.61
N PHE A 338 23.30 -1.13 6.20
CA PHE A 338 22.86 -2.22 7.08
C PHE A 338 22.76 -3.55 6.34
N GLU A 339 22.25 -3.56 5.12
CA GLU A 339 22.23 -4.75 4.28
C GLU A 339 23.62 -5.37 4.12
N GLN A 340 24.66 -4.56 3.81
CA GLN A 340 26.03 -5.05 3.68
C GLN A 340 26.54 -5.65 5.00
N ARG A 341 26.14 -5.10 6.16
CA ARG A 341 26.52 -5.57 7.49
C ARG A 341 25.86 -6.91 7.83
N ILE A 342 24.56 -7.08 7.51
CA ILE A 342 23.76 -8.20 7.99
C ILE A 342 23.70 -9.39 7.02
N LYS A 343 23.89 -9.19 5.71
CA LYS A 343 23.71 -10.23 4.68
C LYS A 343 24.62 -11.46 4.84
N THR A 344 25.74 -11.31 5.56
CA THR A 344 26.66 -12.41 5.83
C THR A 344 26.34 -13.19 7.09
N ASN A 345 25.34 -12.76 7.87
CA ASN A 345 24.91 -13.49 9.06
C ASN A 345 24.35 -14.86 8.65
N PRO A 346 24.83 -15.97 9.25
CA PRO A 346 24.44 -17.33 8.86
C PRO A 346 22.93 -17.62 9.01
N ARG A 347 22.22 -16.86 9.84
CA ARG A 347 20.77 -16.97 10.04
C ARG A 347 19.94 -16.23 9.01
N VAL A 348 20.56 -15.38 8.18
CA VAL A 348 19.89 -14.61 7.13
C VAL A 348 19.86 -15.41 5.83
N LYS A 349 18.68 -15.59 5.25
CA LYS A 349 18.47 -16.23 3.95
C LYS A 349 18.68 -15.22 2.82
N THR A 350 18.05 -14.06 2.91
CA THR A 350 18.16 -12.97 1.92
C THR A 350 17.79 -11.62 2.53
N THR A 351 18.25 -10.56 1.89
CA THR A 351 17.89 -9.18 2.19
C THR A 351 17.40 -8.47 0.94
N ARG A 352 16.56 -7.45 1.11
CA ARG A 352 16.00 -6.65 0.02
C ARG A 352 15.94 -5.20 0.45
N VAL A 353 16.34 -4.27 -0.44
CA VAL A 353 16.29 -2.82 -0.20
C VAL A 353 15.76 -2.10 -1.43
N LEU A 354 14.72 -1.30 -1.25
CA LEU A 354 14.24 -0.38 -2.28
C LEU A 354 13.68 0.90 -1.60
N GLY A 355 14.34 2.03 -1.83
CA GLY A 355 13.97 3.28 -1.17
C GLY A 355 14.06 3.18 0.34
N VAL A 356 12.97 3.48 1.05
CA VAL A 356 12.90 3.38 2.52
C VAL A 356 12.43 2.00 3.02
N ILE A 357 12.32 1.04 2.13
CA ILE A 357 11.92 -0.33 2.45
C ILE A 357 13.18 -1.18 2.61
N PHE A 358 13.34 -1.79 3.77
CA PHE A 358 14.30 -2.86 4.03
C PHE A 358 13.56 -4.11 4.47
N ALA A 359 13.92 -5.26 3.95
CA ALA A 359 13.40 -6.55 4.39
C ALA A 359 14.52 -7.58 4.53
N LEU A 360 14.38 -8.43 5.54
CA LEU A 360 15.29 -9.52 5.86
C LEU A 360 14.48 -10.80 6.07
N GLU A 361 14.85 -11.86 5.37
CA GLU A 361 14.26 -13.18 5.53
C GLU A 361 15.18 -14.07 6.36
N ILE A 362 14.66 -14.60 7.46
CA ILE A 362 15.39 -15.52 8.33
C ILE A 362 15.35 -16.92 7.72
N LYS A 363 16.47 -17.66 7.76
CA LYS A 363 16.50 -19.08 7.41
C LYS A 363 15.67 -19.86 8.42
N VAL A 364 14.81 -20.75 7.95
CA VAL A 364 14.03 -21.66 8.77
C VAL A 364 14.07 -23.04 8.16
N GLU A 365 14.03 -24.10 8.97
CA GLU A 365 14.07 -25.49 8.47
C GLU A 365 12.79 -25.87 7.72
N ASN A 366 11.65 -25.30 8.14
CA ASN A 366 10.36 -25.48 7.49
C ASN A 366 9.77 -24.12 7.16
N GLU A 367 9.06 -24.00 6.04
CA GLU A 367 8.33 -22.77 5.72
C GLU A 367 7.38 -22.41 6.87
N GLN A 368 7.56 -21.21 7.41
CA GLN A 368 6.75 -20.70 8.51
C GLN A 368 5.47 -20.10 7.97
N ALA A 369 4.33 -20.51 8.54
CA ALA A 369 3.06 -19.87 8.27
C ALA A 369 3.11 -18.35 8.61
N TYR A 370 2.31 -17.57 7.93
CA TYR A 370 2.18 -16.10 8.14
C TYR A 370 2.03 -15.73 9.64
N TYR A 371 1.37 -16.59 10.43
CA TYR A 371 1.17 -16.46 11.88
C TYR A 371 1.85 -17.61 12.65
N GLY A 372 3.10 -17.91 12.36
CA GLY A 372 3.87 -18.94 13.08
C GLY A 372 4.43 -18.47 14.43
N ASP A 373 4.94 -19.42 15.22
CA ASP A 373 5.57 -19.16 16.53
C ASP A 373 6.72 -18.15 16.44
N LEU A 374 7.55 -18.25 15.42
CA LEU A 374 8.67 -17.34 15.21
C LEU A 374 8.19 -15.90 15.06
N ARG A 375 7.16 -15.66 14.23
CA ARG A 375 6.54 -14.35 14.06
C ARG A 375 6.09 -13.76 15.40
N ASN A 376 5.43 -14.54 16.25
CA ASN A 376 4.93 -14.07 17.53
C ASN A 376 6.06 -13.75 18.52
N LYS A 377 7.11 -14.58 18.56
CA LYS A 377 8.31 -14.35 19.38
C LYS A 377 9.04 -13.08 18.92
N LEU A 378 9.24 -12.88 17.62
CA LEU A 378 9.84 -11.69 17.07
C LEU A 378 9.01 -10.43 17.41
N TYR A 379 7.69 -10.50 17.26
CA TYR A 379 6.80 -9.38 17.60
C TYR A 379 6.94 -8.99 19.07
N ALA A 380 6.84 -9.97 19.98
CA ALA A 380 7.01 -9.74 21.42
C ALA A 380 8.37 -9.12 21.74
N PHE A 381 9.46 -9.69 21.18
CA PHE A 381 10.80 -9.19 21.36
C PHE A 381 10.94 -7.70 20.97
N PHE A 382 10.43 -7.30 19.79
CA PHE A 382 10.52 -5.91 19.34
C PHE A 382 9.70 -4.98 20.23
N ILE A 383 8.48 -5.35 20.60
CA ILE A 383 7.65 -4.56 21.52
C ILE A 383 8.33 -4.40 22.90
N GLU A 384 8.94 -5.46 23.44
CA GLU A 384 9.70 -5.37 24.70
C GLU A 384 10.90 -4.42 24.60
N ASN A 385 11.58 -4.38 23.45
CA ASN A 385 12.71 -3.49 23.18
C ASN A 385 12.29 -2.08 22.70
N GLY A 386 10.98 -1.72 22.78
CA GLY A 386 10.50 -0.37 22.43
C GLY A 386 10.53 -0.10 20.94
N ILE A 387 10.32 -1.10 20.10
CA ILE A 387 10.29 -0.96 18.63
C ILE A 387 8.99 -1.55 18.09
N ILE A 388 8.26 -0.75 17.32
CA ILE A 388 7.08 -1.21 16.60
C ILE A 388 7.52 -1.81 15.28
N LEU A 389 7.58 -3.13 15.25
CA LEU A 389 7.76 -3.94 14.04
C LEU A 389 6.66 -5.01 13.99
N ARG A 390 6.28 -5.39 12.78
CA ARG A 390 5.24 -6.39 12.54
C ARG A 390 5.75 -7.45 11.55
N PRO A 391 6.55 -8.42 11.99
CA PRO A 391 7.09 -9.45 11.13
C PRO A 391 6.00 -10.22 10.37
N VAL A 392 6.31 -10.67 9.17
CA VAL A 392 5.45 -11.50 8.32
C VAL A 392 6.10 -12.89 8.22
N GLY A 393 5.57 -13.86 8.95
CA GLY A 393 6.21 -15.17 9.07
C GLY A 393 7.65 -15.04 9.60
N ASN A 394 8.62 -15.46 8.81
CA ASN A 394 10.05 -15.35 9.08
C ASN A 394 10.71 -14.11 8.48
N ILE A 395 9.91 -13.12 8.07
CA ILE A 395 10.41 -11.90 7.44
C ILE A 395 10.28 -10.72 8.40
N ILE A 396 11.39 -10.07 8.69
CA ILE A 396 11.46 -8.77 9.38
C ILE A 396 11.58 -7.70 8.31
N TYR A 397 10.76 -6.63 8.40
CA TYR A 397 10.87 -5.50 7.50
C TYR A 397 10.80 -4.16 8.24
N ILE A 398 11.44 -3.15 7.69
CA ILE A 398 11.44 -1.76 8.14
C ILE A 398 10.88 -0.90 7.02
N LEU A 399 9.99 0.01 7.36
CA LEU A 399 9.46 1.06 6.48
C LEU A 399 9.14 2.29 7.35
N PRO A 400 10.16 3.01 7.83
CA PRO A 400 10.00 4.03 8.84
C PRO A 400 9.46 5.34 8.26
N PRO A 401 8.98 6.28 9.08
CA PRO A 401 8.78 7.66 8.65
C PRO A 401 10.07 8.25 8.08
N TYR A 402 9.97 9.08 7.02
CA TYR A 402 11.14 9.65 6.32
C TYR A 402 11.98 10.59 7.19
N ILE A 403 11.38 11.13 8.25
CA ILE A 403 12.03 12.00 9.22
C ILE A 403 12.82 11.25 10.30
N ILE A 404 13.00 9.93 10.14
CA ILE A 404 13.74 9.12 11.12
C ILE A 404 15.21 9.52 11.16
N TYR A 405 15.74 9.72 12.37
CA TYR A 405 17.16 10.03 12.55
C TYR A 405 18.01 8.76 12.56
N HIS A 406 19.27 8.89 12.18
CA HIS A 406 20.26 7.81 12.20
C HIS A 406 20.29 7.04 13.53
N VAL A 407 20.23 7.75 14.66
CA VAL A 407 20.26 7.12 15.99
C VAL A 407 19.09 6.15 16.20
N HIS A 408 17.91 6.46 15.67
CA HIS A 408 16.75 5.58 15.77
C HIS A 408 16.88 4.37 14.84
N LEU A 409 17.39 4.56 13.63
CA LEU A 409 17.66 3.46 12.70
C LEU A 409 18.71 2.50 13.27
N GLU A 410 19.80 2.99 13.88
CA GLU A 410 20.81 2.12 14.51
C GLU A 410 20.25 1.33 15.71
N LYS A 411 19.32 1.92 16.49
CA LYS A 411 18.61 1.16 17.52
C LYS A 411 17.78 0.02 16.92
N ILE A 412 17.07 0.28 15.80
CA ILE A 412 16.30 -0.74 15.10
C ILE A 412 17.21 -1.83 14.53
N TYR A 413 18.31 -1.45 13.89
CA TYR A 413 19.28 -2.40 13.32
C TYR A 413 19.91 -3.28 14.39
N SER A 414 20.36 -2.69 15.48
CA SER A 414 20.92 -3.42 16.63
C SER A 414 19.91 -4.39 17.25
N ALA A 415 18.65 -3.99 17.32
CA ALA A 415 17.59 -4.88 17.81
C ALA A 415 17.31 -6.04 16.83
N ILE A 416 17.43 -5.83 15.53
CA ILE A 416 17.33 -6.93 14.54
C ILE A 416 18.50 -7.90 14.70
N GLU A 417 19.74 -7.41 14.84
CA GLU A 417 20.91 -8.26 15.08
C GLU A 417 20.73 -9.10 16.35
N LYS A 418 20.29 -8.44 17.44
CA LYS A 418 20.00 -9.12 18.71
C LYS A 418 18.86 -10.15 18.59
N ALA A 419 17.79 -9.83 17.86
CA ALA A 419 16.69 -10.78 17.62
C ALA A 419 17.16 -12.04 16.89
N LEU A 420 18.07 -11.90 15.94
CA LEU A 420 18.69 -13.04 15.25
C LEU A 420 19.49 -13.93 16.23
N GLU A 421 20.09 -13.37 17.27
CA GLU A 421 20.88 -14.11 18.25
C GLU A 421 20.02 -14.79 19.33
N GLU A 422 18.99 -14.10 19.84
CA GLU A 422 18.23 -14.50 21.02
C GLU A 422 16.90 -15.20 20.73
N VAL A 423 16.26 -14.89 19.60
CA VAL A 423 14.90 -15.38 19.28
C VAL A 423 14.92 -16.60 18.37
N TYR A 424 16.00 -16.75 17.58
CA TYR A 424 16.13 -17.81 16.58
C TYR A 424 17.15 -18.88 16.96
#